data_d519681ef7f246dd311c2f7049ba1522
#
_entry.id   d519681ef7f246dd311c2f7049ba1522
#
_cell.length_a   1.000
_cell.length_b   1.000
_cell.length_c   1.000
_cell.angle_alpha   90.00
_cell.angle_beta   90.00
_cell.angle_gamma   90.00
#
_symmetry.space_group_name_H-M   'P 1'
#
loop_
_entity.id
_entity.type
_entity.pdbx_description
1 polymer ?
#
loop_
_entity_poly.entity_id
_entity_poly.type
_entity_poly.pdbx_seq_one_letter_code
_entity_poly.pdbx_strand_id
1 'polypeptide(L)'
;MRSTNTSGIHFVLRMSRGKNGKAAIYVRIVVDKGRSEIALKRLIDIADWNKVKGMAKPKNVELKALNSYLEETRGLLTSHYQEFIIKKQLVTADAVKNKYIGIVEQENTLQSLMEYHNLLMKEVLAYGTLKNYFTTVKYLKEFLLKQFKKSDIYLTELDYQFITQFEYFLRTYEPTDYHKGMANNGVMKHLERFRKMVF
;
A
#
# COMPACT_ATOMS: atom_id res chain seq x y z
N MET A 1 -12.55 -15.49 3.78
CA MET A 1 -11.23 -15.57 4.45
C MET A 1 -11.01 -14.29 5.25
N ARG A 2 -10.72 -14.37 6.54
CA ARG A 2 -10.27 -13.21 7.31
C ARG A 2 -8.88 -12.84 6.80
N SER A 3 -8.70 -11.64 6.25
CA SER A 3 -7.36 -11.11 6.00
C SER A 3 -6.72 -10.83 7.37
N THR A 4 -5.87 -11.72 7.82
CA THR A 4 -5.02 -11.47 8.98
C THR A 4 -3.87 -10.58 8.51
N ASN A 5 -4.11 -9.26 8.44
CA ASN A 5 -3.02 -8.31 8.22
C ASN A 5 -2.10 -8.40 9.44
N THR A 6 -0.96 -9.03 9.27
CA THR A 6 0.07 -9.11 10.29
C THR A 6 1.05 -7.94 10.10
N SER A 7 1.24 -7.15 11.15
CA SER A 7 2.26 -6.09 11.14
C SER A 7 3.21 -6.26 12.32
N GLY A 8 4.48 -5.95 12.11
CA GLY A 8 5.49 -6.00 13.14
C GLY A 8 6.56 -4.93 12.93
N ILE A 9 6.99 -4.29 14.03
CA ILE A 9 8.06 -3.30 14.03
C ILE A 9 9.15 -3.78 14.97
N HIS A 10 10.33 -4.06 14.42
CA HIS A 10 11.45 -4.65 15.13
C HIS A 10 12.70 -3.79 14.95
N PHE A 11 13.47 -3.61 16.03
CA PHE A 11 14.78 -2.98 15.93
C PHE A 11 15.86 -4.04 15.81
N VAL A 12 16.76 -3.84 14.86
CA VAL A 12 17.83 -4.79 14.52
C VAL A 12 19.17 -4.07 14.40
N LEU A 13 20.25 -4.75 14.72
CA LEU A 13 21.60 -4.26 14.49
C LEU A 13 22.14 -4.68 13.13
N ARG A 14 22.82 -3.76 12.45
CA ARG A 14 23.57 -3.99 11.22
C ARG A 14 25.06 -3.83 11.51
N MET A 15 25.76 -4.96 11.70
CA MET A 15 27.20 -5.02 12.00
C MET A 15 28.05 -4.44 10.86
N SER A 16 27.67 -4.73 9.61
CA SER A 16 28.38 -4.24 8.40
C SER A 16 28.36 -2.72 8.24
N ARG A 17 27.52 -2.02 9.00
CA ARG A 17 27.39 -0.55 8.98
C ARG A 17 27.90 0.10 10.28
N GLY A 18 28.59 -0.68 11.10
CA GLY A 18 29.22 -0.22 12.34
C GLY A 18 30.72 -0.02 12.19
N LYS A 19 31.33 0.67 13.19
CA LYS A 19 32.76 0.85 13.33
C LYS A 19 33.13 0.76 14.81
N ASN A 20 34.39 0.32 15.10
CA ASN A 20 34.94 0.33 16.47
C ASN A 20 34.07 -0.38 17.53
N GLY A 21 33.60 -1.61 17.25
CA GLY A 21 32.77 -2.38 18.18
C GLY A 21 31.30 -1.92 18.31
N LYS A 22 30.91 -0.86 17.57
CA LYS A 22 29.55 -0.36 17.52
C LYS A 22 28.83 -0.88 16.27
N ALA A 23 27.52 -1.05 16.37
CA ALA A 23 26.66 -1.43 15.26
C ALA A 23 25.58 -0.38 15.03
N ALA A 24 25.14 -0.25 13.76
CA ALA A 24 24.08 0.67 13.39
C ALA A 24 22.70 0.06 13.70
N ILE A 25 21.81 0.88 14.24
CA ILE A 25 20.43 0.49 14.57
C ILE A 25 19.55 0.76 13.35
N TYR A 26 18.78 -0.25 12.97
CA TYR A 26 17.75 -0.18 11.94
C TYR A 26 16.39 -0.55 12.52
N VAL A 27 15.34 0.08 12.07
CA VAL A 27 13.99 -0.39 12.29
C VAL A 27 13.56 -1.21 11.08
N ARG A 28 13.05 -2.41 11.33
CA ARG A 28 12.46 -3.32 10.36
C ARG A 28 10.95 -3.28 10.50
N ILE A 29 10.29 -2.94 9.40
CA ILE A 29 8.84 -2.92 9.27
C ILE A 29 8.46 -4.19 8.50
N VAL A 30 7.53 -4.95 9.04
CA VAL A 30 6.96 -6.14 8.41
C VAL A 30 5.46 -5.91 8.26
N VAL A 31 4.94 -6.12 7.05
CA VAL A 31 3.51 -6.10 6.77
C VAL A 31 3.23 -7.31 5.89
N ASP A 32 2.39 -8.21 6.38
CA ASP A 32 2.12 -9.51 5.78
C ASP A 32 3.43 -10.27 5.47
N LYS A 33 3.75 -10.49 4.19
CA LYS A 33 4.99 -11.15 3.76
C LYS A 33 6.08 -10.16 3.33
N GLY A 34 5.74 -8.87 3.23
CA GLY A 34 6.66 -7.80 2.84
C GLY A 34 7.47 -7.28 4.02
N ARG A 35 8.69 -6.84 3.77
CA ARG A 35 9.53 -6.19 4.77
C ARG A 35 10.28 -5.01 4.17
N SER A 36 10.45 -3.96 4.98
CA SER A 36 11.29 -2.80 4.66
C SER A 36 12.13 -2.40 5.86
N GLU A 37 13.22 -1.67 5.65
CA GLU A 37 14.10 -1.24 6.74
C GLU A 37 14.45 0.25 6.58
N ILE A 38 14.61 0.91 7.74
CA ILE A 38 15.07 2.31 7.84
C ILE A 38 16.27 2.36 8.75
N ALA A 39 17.34 3.04 8.31
CA ALA A 39 18.48 3.34 9.16
C ALA A 39 18.12 4.47 10.11
N LEU A 40 18.22 4.25 11.43
CA LEU A 40 17.91 5.28 12.43
C LEU A 40 19.07 6.26 12.66
N LYS A 41 20.19 6.08 11.93
CA LYS A 41 21.41 6.89 12.06
C LYS A 41 21.94 6.97 13.51
N ARG A 42 21.73 5.89 14.26
CA ARG A 42 22.21 5.71 15.64
C ARG A 42 23.15 4.50 15.70
N LEU A 43 24.19 4.62 16.49
CA LEU A 43 25.14 3.55 16.75
C LEU A 43 25.04 3.15 18.23
N ILE A 44 25.23 1.86 18.52
CA ILE A 44 25.29 1.32 19.88
C ILE A 44 26.40 0.30 19.99
N ASP A 45 27.02 0.21 21.15
CA ASP A 45 27.95 -0.87 21.48
C ASP A 45 27.19 -2.21 21.47
N ILE A 46 27.77 -3.19 20.77
CA ILE A 46 27.12 -4.50 20.59
C ILE A 46 26.84 -5.17 21.94
N ALA A 47 27.74 -4.97 22.91
CA ALA A 47 27.60 -5.47 24.27
C ALA A 47 26.39 -4.88 25.03
N ASP A 48 25.97 -3.67 24.67
CA ASP A 48 24.85 -2.97 25.31
C ASP A 48 23.50 -3.23 24.64
N TRP A 49 23.46 -4.08 23.62
CA TRP A 49 22.21 -4.45 22.93
C TRP A 49 21.63 -5.75 23.47
N ASN A 50 20.33 -5.76 23.70
CA ASN A 50 19.55 -6.97 23.96
C ASN A 50 18.87 -7.45 22.67
N LYS A 51 19.41 -8.50 22.07
CA LYS A 51 18.89 -9.05 20.79
C LYS A 51 17.45 -9.58 20.88
N VAL A 52 17.07 -10.13 22.04
CA VAL A 52 15.74 -10.72 22.24
C VAL A 52 14.67 -9.61 22.31
N LYS A 53 14.96 -8.55 23.07
CA LYS A 53 14.03 -7.41 23.21
C LYS A 53 14.11 -6.45 22.01
N GLY A 54 15.19 -6.48 21.21
CA GLY A 54 15.44 -5.46 20.18
C GLY A 54 15.62 -4.05 20.76
N MET A 55 16.26 -3.93 21.94
CA MET A 55 16.40 -2.68 22.69
C MET A 55 17.78 -2.60 23.36
N ALA A 56 18.18 -1.39 23.74
CA ALA A 56 19.38 -1.21 24.53
C ALA A 56 19.19 -1.70 25.97
N LYS A 57 20.25 -2.21 26.60
CA LYS A 57 20.27 -2.51 28.03
C LYS A 57 20.29 -1.19 28.81
N PRO A 58 19.32 -0.88 29.70
CA PRO A 58 19.14 0.45 30.29
C PRO A 58 20.13 0.71 31.46
N LYS A 59 21.43 0.63 31.16
CA LYS A 59 22.51 0.76 32.17
C LYS A 59 22.74 2.21 32.59
N ASN A 60 22.54 3.18 31.70
CA ASN A 60 22.77 4.60 31.94
C ASN A 60 21.66 5.47 31.33
N VAL A 61 21.74 6.77 31.53
CA VAL A 61 20.75 7.75 31.04
C VAL A 61 20.67 7.77 29.51
N GLU A 62 21.82 7.67 28.85
CA GLU A 62 21.90 7.69 27.37
C GLU A 62 21.19 6.50 26.74
N LEU A 63 21.42 5.29 27.27
CA LEU A 63 20.77 4.06 26.78
C LEU A 63 19.26 4.04 27.11
N LYS A 64 18.84 4.65 28.23
CA LYS A 64 17.42 4.86 28.52
C LYS A 64 16.79 5.85 27.52
N ALA A 65 17.44 6.97 27.25
CA ALA A 65 16.98 7.95 26.25
C ALA A 65 16.92 7.33 24.84
N LEU A 66 17.91 6.48 24.49
CA LEU A 66 17.86 5.72 23.24
C LEU A 66 16.63 4.82 23.18
N ASN A 67 16.30 4.11 24.26
CA ASN A 67 15.11 3.27 24.30
C ASN A 67 13.83 4.08 24.15
N SER A 68 13.72 5.26 24.78
CA SER A 68 12.57 6.17 24.59
C SER A 68 12.43 6.56 23.13
N TYR A 69 13.51 6.96 22.46
CA TYR A 69 13.51 7.26 21.03
C TYR A 69 13.06 6.06 20.17
N LEU A 70 13.50 4.85 20.49
CA LEU A 70 13.07 3.65 19.78
C LEU A 70 11.57 3.41 19.95
N GLU A 71 11.03 3.58 21.16
CA GLU A 71 9.58 3.42 21.41
C GLU A 71 8.75 4.51 20.70
N GLU A 72 9.21 5.77 20.68
CA GLU A 72 8.58 6.84 19.91
C GLU A 72 8.55 6.50 18.40
N THR A 73 9.69 6.03 17.87
CA THR A 73 9.78 5.58 16.46
C THR A 73 8.79 4.45 16.18
N ARG A 74 8.68 3.48 17.09
CA ARG A 74 7.71 2.39 17.01
C ARG A 74 6.28 2.92 17.01
N GLY A 75 5.98 3.84 17.92
CA GLY A 75 4.67 4.47 18.02
C GLY A 75 4.25 5.18 16.73
N LEU A 76 5.14 5.99 16.15
CA LEU A 76 4.90 6.69 14.90
C LEU A 76 4.65 5.73 13.72
N LEU A 77 5.49 4.71 13.57
CA LEU A 77 5.33 3.71 12.50
C LEU A 77 4.03 2.91 12.66
N THR A 78 3.67 2.57 13.90
CA THR A 78 2.39 1.90 14.20
C THR A 78 1.20 2.80 13.87
N SER A 79 1.28 4.08 14.21
CA SER A 79 0.25 5.08 13.88
C SER A 79 0.06 5.22 12.37
N HIS A 80 1.15 5.29 11.59
CA HIS A 80 1.08 5.32 10.12
C HIS A 80 0.44 4.06 9.54
N TYR A 81 0.79 2.88 10.05
CA TYR A 81 0.15 1.63 9.66
C TYR A 81 -1.36 1.65 9.94
N GLN A 82 -1.76 2.06 11.16
CA GLN A 82 -3.17 2.15 11.55
C GLN A 82 -3.95 3.15 10.69
N GLU A 83 -3.33 4.28 10.32
CA GLU A 83 -3.97 5.26 9.44
C GLU A 83 -4.31 4.68 8.07
N PHE A 84 -3.42 3.88 7.45
CA PHE A 84 -3.71 3.17 6.21
C PHE A 84 -4.89 2.21 6.38
N ILE A 85 -4.93 1.45 7.49
CA ILE A 85 -6.04 0.52 7.78
C ILE A 85 -7.37 1.26 7.94
N ILE A 86 -7.39 2.36 8.72
CA ILE A 86 -8.60 3.17 8.97
C ILE A 86 -9.13 3.77 7.66
N LYS A 87 -8.22 4.29 6.81
CA LYS A 87 -8.56 4.86 5.51
C LYS A 87 -8.87 3.79 4.45
N LYS A 88 -8.78 2.50 4.80
CA LYS A 88 -8.93 1.36 3.88
C LYS A 88 -8.02 1.47 2.65
N GLN A 89 -6.86 2.08 2.82
CA GLN A 89 -5.83 2.18 1.79
C GLN A 89 -5.00 0.91 1.76
N LEU A 90 -4.33 0.71 0.62
CA LEU A 90 -3.38 -0.39 0.49
C LEU A 90 -2.20 -0.16 1.43
N VAL A 91 -1.85 -1.16 2.25
CA VAL A 91 -0.75 -1.05 3.20
C VAL A 91 0.34 -2.08 2.88
N THR A 92 1.56 -1.58 2.70
CA THR A 92 2.78 -2.39 2.56
C THR A 92 3.85 -1.88 3.52
N ALA A 93 4.89 -2.68 3.75
CA ALA A 93 6.03 -2.26 4.56
C ALA A 93 6.72 -1.01 3.97
N ASP A 94 6.78 -0.91 2.63
CA ASP A 94 7.35 0.26 1.95
C ASP A 94 6.44 1.49 2.05
N ALA A 95 5.13 1.35 1.94
CA ALA A 95 4.20 2.46 2.13
C ALA A 95 4.31 3.08 3.54
N VAL A 96 4.38 2.23 4.58
CA VAL A 96 4.60 2.70 5.96
C VAL A 96 5.95 3.40 6.12
N LYS A 97 7.02 2.82 5.54
CA LYS A 97 8.35 3.44 5.52
C LYS A 97 8.32 4.79 4.83
N ASN A 98 7.80 4.86 3.60
CA ASN A 98 7.81 6.06 2.78
C ASN A 98 7.05 7.20 3.46
N LYS A 99 5.92 6.90 4.07
CA LYS A 99 5.18 7.86 4.88
C LYS A 99 5.98 8.38 6.06
N TYR A 100 6.71 7.49 6.78
CA TYR A 100 7.54 7.88 7.92
C TYR A 100 8.70 8.79 7.52
N ILE A 101 9.36 8.54 6.38
CA ILE A 101 10.48 9.36 5.88
C ILE A 101 10.02 10.58 5.06
N GLY A 102 8.71 10.80 4.93
CA GLY A 102 8.14 11.94 4.21
C GLY A 102 8.25 11.85 2.68
N ILE A 103 8.49 10.65 2.13
CA ILE A 103 8.39 10.42 0.69
C ILE A 103 6.92 10.31 0.33
N VAL A 104 6.41 11.28 -0.41
CA VAL A 104 5.12 11.16 -1.07
C VAL A 104 5.32 10.21 -2.25
N GLU A 105 4.92 8.95 -2.10
CA GLU A 105 4.81 8.09 -3.26
C GLU A 105 3.76 8.70 -4.21
N GLN A 106 4.13 8.89 -5.47
CA GLN A 106 3.13 8.80 -6.53
C GLN A 106 2.62 7.36 -6.44
N GLU A 107 1.44 7.21 -5.89
CA GLU A 107 0.83 5.91 -5.72
C GLU A 107 0.61 5.33 -7.13
N ASN A 108 1.48 4.41 -7.54
CA ASN A 108 1.30 3.63 -8.79
C ASN A 108 0.13 2.65 -8.59
N THR A 109 -1.03 3.20 -8.26
CA THR A 109 -2.26 2.46 -8.01
C THR A 109 -3.20 2.59 -9.20
N LEU A 110 -4.13 1.67 -9.31
CA LEU A 110 -5.14 1.69 -10.35
C LEU A 110 -6.01 2.95 -10.27
N GLN A 111 -6.37 3.39 -9.06
CA GLN A 111 -7.17 4.59 -8.89
C GLN A 111 -6.41 5.84 -9.33
N SER A 112 -5.15 6.01 -8.92
CA SER A 112 -4.34 7.17 -9.32
C SER A 112 -4.17 7.25 -10.86
N LEU A 113 -3.97 6.10 -11.51
CA LEU A 113 -3.87 6.02 -12.96
C LEU A 113 -5.19 6.40 -13.65
N MET A 114 -6.33 5.91 -13.16
CA MET A 114 -7.64 6.24 -13.72
C MET A 114 -7.97 7.73 -13.55
N GLU A 115 -7.62 8.32 -12.42
CA GLU A 115 -7.81 9.75 -12.15
C GLU A 115 -6.92 10.60 -13.08
N TYR A 116 -5.65 10.22 -13.22
CA TYR A 116 -4.71 10.86 -14.15
C TYR A 116 -5.22 10.80 -15.60
N HIS A 117 -5.61 9.60 -16.08
CA HIS A 117 -6.19 9.44 -17.42
C HIS A 117 -7.40 10.34 -17.64
N ASN A 118 -8.37 10.32 -16.72
CA ASN A 118 -9.60 11.10 -16.86
C ASN A 118 -9.34 12.60 -16.79
N LEU A 119 -8.37 13.05 -16.01
CA LEU A 119 -7.96 14.45 -15.96
C LEU A 119 -7.39 14.93 -17.29
N LEU A 120 -6.45 14.17 -17.87
CA LEU A 120 -5.83 14.50 -19.15
C LEU A 120 -6.82 14.44 -20.32
N MET A 121 -7.72 13.45 -20.30
CA MET A 121 -8.67 13.24 -21.40
C MET A 121 -9.86 14.20 -21.35
N LYS A 122 -10.01 14.99 -20.30
CA LYS A 122 -11.11 15.96 -20.15
C LYS A 122 -11.15 16.99 -21.28
N GLU A 123 -9.99 17.45 -21.72
CA GLU A 123 -9.85 18.46 -22.79
C GLU A 123 -9.76 17.83 -24.19
N VAL A 124 -9.59 16.50 -24.29
CA VAL A 124 -9.36 15.77 -25.56
C VAL A 124 -10.61 15.05 -26.02
N LEU A 125 -11.39 14.48 -25.10
CA LEU A 125 -12.55 13.66 -25.42
C LEU A 125 -13.85 14.42 -25.35
N ALA A 126 -14.76 14.15 -26.30
CA ALA A 126 -16.13 14.64 -26.19
C ALA A 126 -16.78 14.15 -24.88
N TYR A 127 -17.60 15.00 -24.28
CA TYR A 127 -18.26 14.74 -22.98
C TYR A 127 -18.94 13.35 -22.88
N GLY A 128 -19.67 12.93 -23.93
CA GLY A 128 -20.30 11.61 -23.94
C GLY A 128 -19.31 10.45 -23.89
N THR A 129 -18.13 10.62 -24.50
CA THR A 129 -17.06 9.62 -24.43
C THR A 129 -16.44 9.58 -23.05
N LEU A 130 -16.12 10.74 -22.49
CA LEU A 130 -15.54 10.88 -21.13
C LEU A 130 -16.49 10.27 -20.07
N LYS A 131 -17.78 10.53 -20.16
CA LYS A 131 -18.82 9.92 -19.28
C LYS A 131 -18.74 8.39 -19.27
N ASN A 132 -18.47 7.77 -20.41
CA ASN A 132 -18.31 6.32 -20.50
C ASN A 132 -17.05 5.80 -19.79
N TYR A 133 -15.96 6.58 -19.74
CA TYR A 133 -14.78 6.26 -18.92
C TYR A 133 -15.09 6.34 -17.44
N PHE A 134 -15.79 7.37 -16.97
CA PHE A 134 -16.25 7.44 -15.58
C PHE A 134 -17.13 6.25 -15.18
N THR A 135 -18.01 5.80 -16.08
CA THR A 135 -18.81 4.60 -15.85
C THR A 135 -17.95 3.35 -15.72
N THR A 136 -16.90 3.21 -16.55
CA THR A 136 -15.94 2.09 -16.43
C THR A 136 -15.20 2.14 -15.09
N VAL A 137 -14.75 3.32 -14.66
CA VAL A 137 -14.12 3.52 -13.34
C VAL A 137 -15.07 3.13 -12.20
N LYS A 138 -16.36 3.48 -12.30
CA LYS A 138 -17.37 3.06 -11.32
C LYS A 138 -17.42 1.53 -11.19
N TYR A 139 -17.52 0.81 -12.30
CA TYR A 139 -17.55 -0.66 -12.29
C TYR A 139 -16.25 -1.27 -11.74
N LEU A 140 -15.10 -0.70 -12.05
CA LEU A 140 -13.82 -1.14 -11.48
C LEU A 140 -13.78 -0.97 -9.96
N LYS A 141 -14.24 0.18 -9.44
CA LYS A 141 -14.32 0.41 -7.98
C LYS A 141 -15.28 -0.57 -7.30
N GLU A 142 -16.44 -0.83 -7.88
CA GLU A 142 -17.38 -1.82 -7.34
C GLU A 142 -16.81 -3.24 -7.39
N PHE A 143 -16.11 -3.60 -8.46
CA PHE A 143 -15.43 -4.88 -8.60
C PHE A 143 -14.37 -5.08 -7.51
N LEU A 144 -13.50 -4.09 -7.29
CA LEU A 144 -12.50 -4.13 -6.24
C LEU A 144 -13.10 -4.35 -4.86
N LEU A 145 -14.17 -3.61 -4.55
CA LEU A 145 -14.86 -3.73 -3.26
C LEU A 145 -15.54 -5.11 -3.09
N LYS A 146 -16.21 -5.62 -4.13
CA LYS A 146 -16.95 -6.89 -4.04
C LYS A 146 -16.03 -8.09 -4.01
N GLN A 147 -15.00 -8.16 -4.88
CA GLN A 147 -14.14 -9.33 -5.04
C GLN A 147 -12.94 -9.32 -4.10
N PHE A 148 -12.27 -8.18 -3.96
CA PHE A 148 -11.01 -8.09 -3.20
C PHE A 148 -11.17 -7.46 -1.81
N LYS A 149 -12.34 -6.86 -1.51
CA LYS A 149 -12.56 -6.10 -0.27
C LYS A 149 -11.56 -4.95 -0.09
N LYS A 150 -11.03 -4.43 -1.19
CA LYS A 150 -10.09 -3.32 -1.27
C LYS A 150 -10.74 -2.13 -1.98
N SER A 151 -10.33 -0.91 -1.63
CA SER A 151 -10.73 0.32 -2.35
C SER A 151 -9.86 0.57 -3.59
N ASP A 152 -8.64 0.03 -3.61
CA ASP A 152 -7.65 0.22 -4.65
C ASP A 152 -6.65 -0.95 -4.68
N ILE A 153 -5.83 -1.04 -5.74
CA ILE A 153 -4.73 -2.01 -5.89
C ILE A 153 -3.52 -1.34 -6.55
N TYR A 154 -2.33 -1.90 -6.34
CA TYR A 154 -1.14 -1.47 -7.10
C TYR A 154 -1.20 -1.94 -8.56
N LEU A 155 -0.64 -1.15 -9.47
CA LEU A 155 -0.58 -1.53 -10.90
C LEU A 155 0.17 -2.85 -11.13
N THR A 156 1.07 -3.21 -10.22
CA THR A 156 1.79 -4.50 -10.24
C THR A 156 0.91 -5.71 -9.92
N GLU A 157 -0.30 -5.49 -9.39
CA GLU A 157 -1.29 -6.54 -9.13
C GLU A 157 -2.23 -6.78 -10.32
N LEU A 158 -2.11 -5.99 -11.40
CA LEU A 158 -2.88 -6.15 -12.62
C LEU A 158 -2.28 -7.28 -13.46
N ASP A 159 -2.87 -8.45 -13.37
CA ASP A 159 -2.51 -9.62 -14.14
C ASP A 159 -3.68 -10.09 -15.04
N TYR A 160 -3.44 -11.15 -15.78
CA TYR A 160 -4.47 -11.76 -16.64
C TYR A 160 -5.67 -12.25 -15.83
N GLN A 161 -5.44 -12.76 -14.62
CA GLN A 161 -6.50 -13.23 -13.73
C GLN A 161 -7.40 -12.08 -13.30
N PHE A 162 -6.84 -10.91 -12.99
CA PHE A 162 -7.60 -9.70 -12.68
C PHE A 162 -8.54 -9.31 -13.83
N ILE A 163 -8.03 -9.30 -15.06
CA ILE A 163 -8.81 -8.94 -16.24
C ILE A 163 -9.97 -9.93 -16.46
N THR A 164 -9.70 -11.23 -16.35
CA THR A 164 -10.71 -12.29 -16.50
C THR A 164 -11.79 -12.21 -15.42
N GLN A 165 -11.41 -11.93 -14.18
CA GLN A 165 -12.35 -11.75 -13.08
C GLN A 165 -13.18 -10.48 -13.23
N PHE A 166 -12.60 -9.41 -13.77
CA PHE A 166 -13.35 -8.19 -14.07
C PHE A 166 -14.36 -8.40 -15.20
N GLU A 167 -13.96 -9.12 -16.26
CA GLU A 167 -14.89 -9.53 -17.33
C GLU A 167 -16.06 -10.33 -16.77
N TYR A 168 -15.78 -11.35 -15.95
CA TYR A 168 -16.81 -12.17 -15.30
C TYR A 168 -17.75 -11.32 -14.45
N PHE A 169 -17.19 -10.40 -13.65
CA PHE A 169 -17.97 -9.46 -12.85
C PHE A 169 -18.92 -8.61 -13.71
N LEU A 170 -18.46 -8.08 -14.83
CA LEU A 170 -19.29 -7.30 -15.75
C LEU A 170 -20.43 -8.13 -16.38
N ARG A 171 -20.15 -9.39 -16.73
CA ARG A 171 -21.16 -10.31 -17.31
C ARG A 171 -22.23 -10.72 -16.31
N THR A 172 -21.88 -10.83 -15.04
CA THR A 172 -22.77 -11.22 -13.93
C THR A 172 -23.28 -10.03 -13.14
N TYR A 173 -23.03 -8.80 -13.63
CA TYR A 173 -23.42 -7.59 -12.93
C TYR A 173 -24.94 -7.41 -12.97
N GLU A 174 -25.54 -7.37 -11.78
CA GLU A 174 -26.97 -7.05 -11.60
C GLU A 174 -27.10 -5.58 -11.19
N PRO A 175 -27.65 -4.73 -12.05
CA PRO A 175 -27.94 -3.34 -11.70
C PRO A 175 -28.98 -3.26 -10.58
N THR A 176 -28.81 -2.29 -9.66
CA THR A 176 -29.73 -2.06 -8.56
C THR A 176 -31.03 -1.31 -8.97
N ASP A 177 -31.11 -0.87 -10.23
CA ASP A 177 -32.09 0.09 -10.75
C ASP A 177 -32.96 -0.47 -11.90
N TYR A 178 -33.44 -1.69 -11.79
CA TYR A 178 -34.34 -2.38 -12.76
C TYR A 178 -33.84 -2.49 -14.20
N HIS A 179 -32.58 -2.13 -14.49
CA HIS A 179 -32.00 -2.31 -15.82
C HIS A 179 -31.60 -3.78 -16.04
N LYS A 180 -31.68 -4.21 -17.31
CA LYS A 180 -31.16 -5.53 -17.69
C LYS A 180 -29.65 -5.60 -17.50
N GLY A 181 -29.14 -6.79 -17.17
CA GLY A 181 -27.72 -7.06 -17.11
C GLY A 181 -26.97 -6.62 -18.38
N MET A 182 -25.68 -6.48 -18.28
CA MET A 182 -24.85 -5.91 -19.35
C MET A 182 -24.75 -6.88 -20.55
N ALA A 183 -25.11 -6.41 -21.74
CA ALA A 183 -24.96 -7.17 -22.97
C ALA A 183 -23.46 -7.30 -23.35
N ASN A 184 -23.11 -8.34 -24.12
CA ASN A 184 -21.71 -8.63 -24.50
C ASN A 184 -20.96 -7.42 -25.09
N ASN A 185 -21.62 -6.63 -25.96
CA ASN A 185 -21.00 -5.43 -26.52
C ASN A 185 -20.66 -4.38 -25.43
N GLY A 186 -21.50 -4.24 -24.40
CA GLY A 186 -21.23 -3.37 -23.25
C GLY A 186 -20.03 -3.82 -22.47
N VAL A 187 -19.93 -5.13 -22.17
CA VAL A 187 -18.77 -5.74 -21.47
C VAL A 187 -17.48 -5.46 -22.24
N MET A 188 -17.46 -5.77 -23.56
CA MET A 188 -16.27 -5.56 -24.39
C MET A 188 -15.85 -4.09 -24.44
N LYS A 189 -16.80 -3.16 -24.48
CA LYS A 189 -16.49 -1.73 -24.44
C LYS A 189 -15.90 -1.25 -23.12
N HIS A 190 -16.30 -1.84 -22.00
CA HIS A 190 -15.67 -1.53 -20.72
C HIS A 190 -14.27 -2.10 -20.61
N LEU A 191 -14.02 -3.32 -21.10
CA LEU A 191 -12.68 -3.91 -21.17
C LEU A 191 -11.75 -3.11 -22.09
N GLU A 192 -12.25 -2.67 -23.25
CA GLU A 192 -11.48 -1.82 -24.17
C GLU A 192 -11.08 -0.48 -23.53
N ARG A 193 -12.01 0.18 -22.83
CA ARG A 193 -11.70 1.43 -22.11
C ARG A 193 -10.72 1.19 -20.97
N PHE A 194 -10.88 0.11 -20.21
CA PHE A 194 -9.94 -0.27 -19.16
C PHE A 194 -8.54 -0.47 -19.74
N ARG A 195 -8.42 -1.22 -20.84
CA ARG A 195 -7.14 -1.39 -21.55
C ARG A 195 -6.52 -0.05 -21.94
N LYS A 196 -7.31 0.88 -22.50
CA LYS A 196 -6.80 2.21 -22.91
C LYS A 196 -6.38 3.10 -21.75
N MET A 197 -6.89 2.86 -20.54
CA MET A 197 -6.44 3.58 -19.34
C MET A 197 -5.12 3.04 -18.80
N VAL A 198 -4.80 1.74 -19.03
CA VAL A 198 -3.66 1.06 -18.40
C VAL A 198 -2.47 0.93 -19.34
N PHE A 199 -2.71 0.88 -20.66
CA PHE A 199 -1.71 0.69 -21.72
C PHE A 199 -1.78 1.80 -22.78
#